data_d96b5b5c8c27b4d61dcc0e747f9d4220
#
_entry.id   d96b5b5c8c27b4d61dcc0e747f9d4220
#
_cell.length_a   1.000
_cell.length_b   1.000
_cell.length_c   1.000
_cell.angle_alpha   90.00
_cell.angle_beta   90.00
_cell.angle_gamma   90.00
#
_symmetry.space_group_name_H-M   'P 1'
#
loop_
_entity.id
_entity.type
_entity.pdbx_description
1 polymer ?
#
loop_
_entity_poly.entity_id
_entity_poly.type
_entity_poly.pdbx_seq_one_letter_code
_entity_poly.pdbx_strand_id
1 'polypeptide(L)'
;PYTLTFQSQTLWQYRTEPPAIKFLFGTCLYVNEPEVDRPGEPYGGNFEILTAMAGKKADFMLWGGDNTYMREADFDSKTGVMHRYTHTRSLPELQPLLGGMHHYATWDDHDYGPNDSDESYALKEQTLETFKLFWGNPTYALNKSVAGNFGWTDVEFFLLDVRWFRTPMDMRSIPNQMLGNDQLKWLIEALKSSKATFKFIVSGGQILNTDASPYTENYIRFREEREGFLKMLQDERIGGLVLLTGDRHHTELSKMERPNTYPLYDFTISPMTAGASGDRGKDDKNYFRVPETYYGSRNFAVFEVTGTRKERVLTVQVCDIKGEVVWKREIKASELK
;
A
#
# COMPACT_ATOMS: atom_id res chain seq x y z
N PRO A 1 12.57 26.35 -10.38
CA PRO A 1 11.57 26.33 -9.31
C PRO A 1 10.34 25.55 -9.77
N TYR A 2 9.87 24.63 -8.96
CA TYR A 2 8.62 23.90 -9.22
C TYR A 2 7.46 24.65 -8.59
N THR A 3 6.33 24.73 -9.28
CA THR A 3 5.10 25.29 -8.74
C THR A 3 4.36 24.18 -8.00
N LEU A 4 4.10 24.38 -6.72
CA LEU A 4 3.21 23.51 -5.95
C LEU A 4 1.77 23.97 -6.21
N THR A 5 0.94 23.06 -6.67
CA THR A 5 -0.50 23.28 -6.81
C THR A 5 -1.21 22.19 -6.02
N PHE A 6 -1.99 22.57 -5.04
CA PHE A 6 -2.78 21.60 -4.27
C PHE A 6 -4.23 22.05 -4.22
N GLN A 7 -5.13 21.10 -4.12
CA GLN A 7 -6.54 21.33 -3.91
C GLN A 7 -6.90 20.86 -2.50
N SER A 8 -7.52 21.71 -1.70
CA SER A 8 -8.02 21.27 -0.40
C SER A 8 -9.17 20.28 -0.56
N GLN A 9 -9.29 19.38 0.40
CA GLN A 9 -10.44 18.48 0.47
C GLN A 9 -11.74 19.31 0.54
N THR A 10 -12.73 18.93 -0.26
CA THR A 10 -14.05 19.53 -0.18
C THR A 10 -14.68 19.27 1.19
N LEU A 11 -15.08 20.33 1.91
CA LEU A 11 -15.79 20.17 3.17
C LEU A 11 -17.15 19.50 2.91
N TRP A 12 -17.29 18.29 3.43
CA TRP A 12 -18.52 17.52 3.32
C TRP A 12 -19.08 17.22 4.73
N GLN A 13 -20.31 17.62 4.98
CA GLN A 13 -20.93 17.57 6.30
C GLN A 13 -22.00 16.48 6.44
N TYR A 14 -21.99 15.45 5.64
CA TYR A 14 -22.99 14.36 5.66
C TYR A 14 -24.45 14.77 5.34
N ARG A 15 -24.72 16.04 5.06
CA ARG A 15 -26.05 16.58 4.74
C ARG A 15 -26.36 16.58 3.25
N THR A 16 -25.35 16.52 2.42
CA THR A 16 -25.43 16.47 0.95
C THR A 16 -24.98 15.13 0.43
N GLU A 17 -25.10 14.90 -0.86
CA GLU A 17 -24.47 13.74 -1.51
C GLU A 17 -22.96 13.84 -1.43
N PRO A 18 -22.25 12.73 -1.19
CA PRO A 18 -20.80 12.76 -1.12
C PRO A 18 -20.21 13.05 -2.51
N PRO A 19 -19.17 13.90 -2.60
CA PRO A 19 -18.49 14.16 -3.86
C PRO A 19 -17.82 12.91 -4.41
N ALA A 20 -17.50 12.92 -5.70
CA ALA A 20 -16.61 11.92 -6.29
C ALA A 20 -15.20 12.07 -5.70
N ILE A 21 -14.50 10.96 -5.59
CA ILE A 21 -13.14 10.88 -5.07
C ILE A 21 -12.31 10.13 -6.09
N LYS A 22 -11.10 10.62 -6.36
CA LYS A 22 -10.11 9.93 -7.19
C LYS A 22 -8.78 9.89 -6.47
N PHE A 23 -8.20 8.71 -6.31
CA PHE A 23 -6.85 8.58 -5.78
C PHE A 23 -6.01 7.59 -6.57
N LEU A 24 -4.71 7.76 -6.48
CA LEU A 24 -3.74 6.84 -7.05
C LEU A 24 -3.22 5.90 -5.96
N PHE A 25 -2.86 4.71 -6.36
CA PHE A 25 -2.17 3.74 -5.50
C PHE A 25 -1.04 3.06 -6.27
N GLY A 26 0.10 2.88 -5.62
CA GLY A 26 1.24 2.15 -6.15
C GLY A 26 2.27 1.87 -5.07
N THR A 27 3.16 0.93 -5.36
CA THR A 27 4.25 0.47 -4.49
C THR A 27 5.53 0.26 -5.28
N CYS A 28 6.63 0.03 -4.60
CA CYS A 28 7.91 -0.38 -5.19
C CYS A 28 8.48 0.67 -6.16
N LEU A 29 8.76 1.87 -5.60
CA LEU A 29 9.41 2.98 -6.28
C LEU A 29 10.93 2.89 -6.14
N TYR A 30 11.61 2.19 -7.05
CA TYR A 30 13.06 2.10 -7.11
C TYR A 30 13.62 3.23 -7.97
N VAL A 31 14.54 4.03 -7.42
CA VAL A 31 15.28 5.07 -8.16
C VAL A 31 16.76 4.72 -8.10
N ASN A 32 17.37 4.48 -9.26
CA ASN A 32 18.77 4.08 -9.37
C ASN A 32 19.73 5.18 -8.91
N GLU A 33 20.82 4.75 -8.29
CA GLU A 33 22.00 5.53 -7.96
C GLU A 33 23.24 4.73 -8.39
N PRO A 34 23.87 5.06 -9.54
CA PRO A 34 24.92 4.23 -10.15
C PRO A 34 26.10 3.92 -9.25
N GLU A 35 26.40 4.78 -8.28
CA GLU A 35 27.51 4.64 -7.35
C GLU A 35 27.35 3.50 -6.35
N VAL A 36 26.11 3.09 -6.06
CA VAL A 36 25.79 2.07 -5.06
C VAL A 36 24.95 0.91 -5.59
N ASP A 37 24.39 1.07 -6.79
CA ASP A 37 23.57 0.03 -7.42
C ASP A 37 24.44 -0.98 -8.20
N ARG A 38 23.87 -2.17 -8.40
CA ARG A 38 24.50 -3.21 -9.22
C ARG A 38 24.66 -2.72 -10.65
N PRO A 39 25.77 -3.04 -11.34
CA PRO A 39 25.91 -2.76 -12.77
C PRO A 39 24.80 -3.44 -13.59
N GLY A 40 24.30 -2.75 -14.59
CA GLY A 40 23.25 -3.26 -15.49
C GLY A 40 22.32 -2.14 -15.96
N GLU A 41 21.24 -2.55 -16.62
CA GLU A 41 20.19 -1.61 -17.03
C GLU A 41 19.43 -1.09 -15.80
N PRO A 42 19.31 0.24 -15.65
CA PRO A 42 18.56 0.83 -14.55
C PRO A 42 17.09 0.41 -14.54
N TYR A 43 16.52 0.26 -13.36
CA TYR A 43 15.07 0.07 -13.22
C TYR A 43 14.33 1.38 -13.55
N GLY A 44 13.04 1.26 -13.91
CA GLY A 44 12.17 2.43 -14.09
C GLY A 44 12.18 3.03 -15.51
N GLY A 45 13.08 2.64 -16.38
CA GLY A 45 13.20 3.21 -17.73
C GLY A 45 13.50 4.72 -17.62
N ASN A 46 12.69 5.54 -18.28
CA ASN A 46 12.76 7.01 -18.18
C ASN A 46 11.77 7.57 -17.14
N PHE A 47 11.29 6.74 -16.23
CA PHE A 47 10.29 7.10 -15.19
C PHE A 47 8.99 7.70 -15.75
N GLU A 48 8.66 7.37 -17.00
CA GLU A 48 7.45 7.83 -17.71
C GLU A 48 6.17 7.54 -16.96
N ILE A 49 6.14 6.48 -16.15
CA ILE A 49 5.02 6.13 -15.29
C ILE A 49 4.65 7.27 -14.32
N LEU A 50 5.63 8.00 -13.77
CA LEU A 50 5.40 9.10 -12.84
C LEU A 50 4.72 10.29 -13.53
N THR A 51 5.09 10.55 -14.79
CA THR A 51 4.42 11.54 -15.62
C THR A 51 2.97 11.14 -15.93
N ALA A 52 2.76 9.86 -16.27
CA ALA A 52 1.42 9.31 -16.50
C ALA A 52 0.54 9.42 -15.25
N MET A 53 1.10 9.11 -14.07
CA MET A 53 0.41 9.25 -12.78
C MET A 53 0.02 10.71 -12.50
N ALA A 54 0.95 11.65 -12.64
CA ALA A 54 0.67 13.08 -12.46
C ALA A 54 -0.45 13.57 -13.41
N GLY A 55 -0.48 13.05 -14.64
CA GLY A 55 -1.50 13.35 -15.65
C GLY A 55 -2.92 12.88 -15.28
N LYS A 56 -3.09 11.96 -14.32
CA LYS A 56 -4.42 11.49 -13.86
C LYS A 56 -5.18 12.52 -13.03
N LYS A 57 -4.51 13.55 -12.51
CA LYS A 57 -5.12 14.64 -11.72
C LYS A 57 -6.02 14.10 -10.60
N ALA A 58 -5.45 13.26 -9.75
CA ALA A 58 -6.14 12.68 -8.61
C ALA A 58 -6.16 13.67 -7.42
N ASP A 59 -7.03 13.43 -6.46
CA ASP A 59 -7.11 14.19 -5.20
C ASP A 59 -5.87 13.94 -4.34
N PHE A 60 -5.39 12.69 -4.32
CA PHE A 60 -4.18 12.30 -3.60
C PHE A 60 -3.53 11.04 -4.18
N MET A 61 -2.28 10.85 -3.81
CA MET A 61 -1.53 9.61 -4.02
C MET A 61 -1.39 8.87 -2.68
N LEU A 62 -1.71 7.60 -2.69
CA LEU A 62 -1.50 6.68 -1.58
C LEU A 62 -0.33 5.75 -1.91
N TRP A 63 0.73 5.84 -1.12
CA TRP A 63 1.96 5.06 -1.26
C TRP A 63 1.89 3.84 -0.37
N GLY A 64 1.90 2.67 -0.97
CA GLY A 64 1.58 1.42 -0.29
C GLY A 64 2.78 0.68 0.33
N GLY A 65 3.97 1.24 0.28
CA GLY A 65 5.22 0.63 0.75
C GLY A 65 6.27 0.52 -0.35
N ASP A 66 7.52 0.30 0.04
CA ASP A 66 8.69 0.36 -0.85
C ASP A 66 8.75 1.68 -1.63
N ASN A 67 8.48 2.77 -0.93
CA ASN A 67 8.45 4.11 -1.52
C ASN A 67 9.86 4.65 -1.75
N THR A 68 10.84 3.97 -1.19
CA THR A 68 12.27 4.16 -1.41
C THR A 68 12.99 2.84 -1.12
N TYR A 69 14.15 2.64 -1.72
CA TYR A 69 14.93 1.42 -1.56
C TYR A 69 16.25 1.73 -0.92
N MET A 70 16.43 1.39 0.36
CA MET A 70 17.72 1.52 1.04
C MET A 70 18.72 0.50 0.48
N ARG A 71 20.02 0.86 0.45
CA ARG A 71 21.14 0.02 0.03
C ARG A 71 22.05 -0.24 1.22
N GLU A 72 23.01 -1.13 1.03
CA GLU A 72 24.03 -1.45 2.04
C GLU A 72 24.77 -0.21 2.57
N ALA A 73 24.96 0.81 1.74
CA ALA A 73 25.56 2.07 2.14
C ALA A 73 24.69 2.90 3.10
N ASP A 74 23.41 2.61 3.19
CA ASP A 74 22.43 3.39 3.96
C ASP A 74 22.12 2.74 5.32
N PHE A 75 22.29 1.40 5.45
CA PHE A 75 21.74 0.61 6.55
C PHE A 75 22.25 0.96 7.94
N ASP A 76 23.46 1.51 8.04
CA ASP A 76 24.16 1.67 9.32
C ASP A 76 24.17 3.11 9.85
N SER A 77 23.44 4.03 9.21
CA SER A 77 23.42 5.43 9.67
C SER A 77 22.12 6.16 9.35
N LYS A 78 21.68 7.03 10.27
CA LYS A 78 20.56 7.93 10.03
C LYS A 78 20.78 8.83 8.80
N THR A 79 22.01 9.24 8.56
CA THR A 79 22.35 10.06 7.38
C THR A 79 22.23 9.29 6.09
N GLY A 80 22.54 7.99 6.07
CA GLY A 80 22.30 7.11 4.94
C GLY A 80 20.80 6.97 4.64
N VAL A 81 19.99 6.68 5.68
CA VAL A 81 18.52 6.63 5.53
C VAL A 81 17.99 7.95 4.96
N MET A 82 18.39 9.11 5.52
CA MET A 82 17.97 10.42 5.04
C MET A 82 18.44 10.69 3.61
N HIS A 83 19.66 10.28 3.26
CA HIS A 83 20.19 10.38 1.89
C HIS A 83 19.28 9.65 0.92
N ARG A 84 18.91 8.42 1.23
CA ARG A 84 18.06 7.59 0.36
C ARG A 84 16.69 8.20 0.10
N TYR A 85 16.04 8.70 1.14
CA TYR A 85 14.77 9.42 0.99
C TYR A 85 14.90 10.70 0.17
N THR A 86 16.00 11.45 0.38
CA THR A 86 16.28 12.68 -0.38
C THR A 86 16.59 12.36 -1.84
N HIS A 87 17.41 11.34 -2.10
CA HIS A 87 17.76 10.90 -3.45
C HIS A 87 16.50 10.52 -4.25
N THR A 88 15.65 9.67 -3.70
CA THR A 88 14.40 9.27 -4.34
C THR A 88 13.56 10.48 -4.71
N ARG A 89 13.42 11.46 -3.80
CA ARG A 89 12.60 12.66 -4.02
C ARG A 89 13.27 13.73 -4.90
N SER A 90 14.56 13.60 -5.18
CA SER A 90 15.26 14.53 -6.08
C SER A 90 14.99 14.25 -7.56
N LEU A 91 14.39 13.10 -7.88
CA LEU A 91 14.06 12.70 -9.24
C LEU A 91 13.17 13.74 -9.93
N PRO A 92 13.59 14.34 -11.07
CA PRO A 92 12.82 15.38 -11.76
C PRO A 92 11.42 14.92 -12.19
N GLU A 93 11.29 13.68 -12.67
CA GLU A 93 10.04 13.10 -13.15
C GLU A 93 9.02 12.88 -12.01
N LEU A 94 9.48 12.81 -10.78
CA LEU A 94 8.63 12.69 -9.60
C LEU A 94 8.04 14.05 -9.15
N GLN A 95 8.68 15.17 -9.50
CA GLN A 95 8.28 16.49 -8.99
C GLN A 95 6.85 16.89 -9.36
N PRO A 96 6.37 16.69 -10.61
CA PRO A 96 4.98 17.01 -10.96
C PRO A 96 3.95 16.22 -10.14
N LEU A 97 4.26 14.95 -9.78
CA LEU A 97 3.41 14.13 -8.94
C LEU A 97 3.41 14.65 -7.50
N LEU A 98 4.61 14.88 -6.91
CA LEU A 98 4.74 15.39 -5.53
C LEU A 98 4.13 16.78 -5.35
N GLY A 99 4.21 17.64 -6.37
CA GLY A 99 3.68 19.00 -6.32
C GLY A 99 2.22 19.15 -6.73
N GLY A 100 1.59 18.08 -7.23
CA GLY A 100 0.27 18.16 -7.86
C GLY A 100 -0.91 17.66 -7.01
N MET A 101 -0.67 16.99 -5.89
CA MET A 101 -1.72 16.39 -5.07
C MET A 101 -1.26 16.16 -3.62
N HIS A 102 -2.15 15.69 -2.75
CA HIS A 102 -1.80 15.24 -1.40
C HIS A 102 -1.14 13.86 -1.44
N HIS A 103 -0.34 13.53 -0.40
CA HIS A 103 0.38 12.28 -0.29
C HIS A 103 0.19 11.66 1.09
N TYR A 104 -0.19 10.38 1.11
CA TYR A 104 -0.27 9.55 2.31
C TYR A 104 0.50 8.27 2.07
N ALA A 105 1.18 7.74 3.08
CA ALA A 105 2.06 6.59 2.91
C ALA A 105 2.01 5.61 4.07
N THR A 106 2.20 4.34 3.77
CA THR A 106 2.77 3.37 4.69
C THR A 106 4.13 2.93 4.17
N TRP A 107 4.82 2.10 4.91
CA TRP A 107 6.10 1.54 4.52
C TRP A 107 6.06 0.03 4.29
N ASP A 108 7.15 -0.48 3.66
CA ASP A 108 7.49 -1.89 3.68
C ASP A 108 8.98 -2.05 4.01
N ASP A 109 9.60 -3.21 3.75
CA ASP A 109 10.96 -3.51 4.18
C ASP A 109 12.01 -2.54 3.64
N HIS A 110 11.93 -2.18 2.37
CA HIS A 110 12.92 -1.30 1.75
C HIS A 110 12.87 0.16 2.22
N ASP A 111 11.72 0.64 2.71
CA ASP A 111 11.63 1.93 3.44
C ASP A 111 12.16 1.81 4.86
N TYR A 112 11.99 0.62 5.47
CA TYR A 112 12.24 0.38 6.88
C TYR A 112 13.70 -0.01 7.16
N GLY A 113 14.29 -0.87 6.31
CA GLY A 113 15.66 -1.38 6.52
C GLY A 113 16.16 -2.21 5.34
N PRO A 114 17.03 -3.18 5.61
CA PRO A 114 17.42 -4.21 4.66
C PRO A 114 16.22 -5.01 4.13
N ASN A 115 16.39 -5.68 2.97
CA ASN A 115 15.41 -6.60 2.43
C ASN A 115 14.93 -7.62 3.49
N ASP A 116 13.63 -7.84 3.54
CA ASP A 116 12.95 -8.73 4.50
C ASP A 116 13.09 -8.31 5.99
N SER A 117 13.45 -7.06 6.28
CA SER A 117 13.66 -6.57 7.65
C SER A 117 12.45 -6.77 8.56
N ASP A 118 12.76 -7.03 9.82
CA ASP A 118 11.83 -7.29 10.89
C ASP A 118 12.13 -6.42 12.15
N GLU A 119 11.46 -6.69 13.26
CA GLU A 119 11.60 -5.90 14.50
C GLU A 119 13.01 -5.86 15.08
N SER A 120 13.92 -6.74 14.65
CA SER A 120 15.30 -6.79 15.11
C SER A 120 16.21 -5.74 14.48
N TYR A 121 15.76 -5.02 13.45
CA TYR A 121 16.57 -4.02 12.77
C TYR A 121 17.01 -2.90 13.72
N ALA A 122 18.33 -2.70 13.82
CA ALA A 122 18.93 -1.84 14.84
C ALA A 122 18.60 -0.35 14.68
N LEU A 123 18.41 0.13 13.44
CA LEU A 123 18.13 1.55 13.16
C LEU A 123 16.64 1.86 12.94
N LYS A 124 15.75 0.96 13.30
CA LYS A 124 14.30 1.14 13.07
C LYS A 124 13.71 2.44 13.65
N GLU A 125 14.22 2.92 14.79
CA GLU A 125 13.75 4.19 15.38
C GLU A 125 14.17 5.40 14.51
N GLN A 126 15.41 5.41 14.01
CA GLN A 126 15.92 6.44 13.12
C GLN A 126 15.18 6.45 11.76
N THR A 127 14.84 5.26 11.27
CA THR A 127 14.04 5.11 10.05
C THR A 127 12.63 5.62 10.25
N LEU A 128 11.99 5.30 11.40
CA LEU A 128 10.67 5.83 11.74
C LEU A 128 10.66 7.36 11.83
N GLU A 129 11.68 7.95 12.46
CA GLU A 129 11.84 9.41 12.51
C GLU A 129 11.98 10.00 11.11
N THR A 130 12.78 9.38 10.25
CA THR A 130 12.98 9.81 8.86
C THR A 130 11.69 9.67 8.07
N PHE A 131 10.98 8.55 8.17
CA PHE A 131 9.68 8.38 7.53
C PHE A 131 8.72 9.51 7.90
N LYS A 132 8.58 9.80 9.19
CA LYS A 132 7.70 10.89 9.70
C LYS A 132 8.14 12.28 9.25
N LEU A 133 9.43 12.48 8.96
CA LEU A 133 9.93 13.73 8.41
C LEU A 133 9.54 13.93 6.94
N PHE A 134 9.53 12.84 6.17
CA PHE A 134 9.28 12.89 4.72
C PHE A 134 7.81 12.68 4.33
N TRP A 135 6.99 12.08 5.21
CA TRP A 135 5.58 11.81 4.94
C TRP A 135 4.66 12.56 5.91
N GLY A 136 3.79 13.40 5.32
CA GLY A 136 2.84 14.24 6.07
C GLY A 136 1.55 13.51 6.46
N ASN A 137 1.63 12.25 6.92
CA ASN A 137 0.44 11.55 7.40
C ASN A 137 -0.22 12.31 8.55
N PRO A 138 -1.55 12.47 8.56
CA PRO A 138 -2.22 13.31 9.55
C PRO A 138 -2.26 12.68 10.94
N THR A 139 -2.16 11.34 11.03
CA THR A 139 -2.21 10.61 12.31
C THR A 139 -1.21 9.48 12.36
N TYR A 140 -0.76 9.18 13.57
CA TYR A 140 -0.03 7.96 13.93
C TYR A 140 -0.70 7.38 15.17
N ALA A 141 -1.32 6.22 15.03
CA ALA A 141 -2.16 5.64 16.08
C ALA A 141 -1.36 5.04 17.23
N LEU A 142 -0.12 4.64 16.95
CA LEU A 142 0.79 4.02 17.90
C LEU A 142 2.07 4.82 18.00
N ASN A 143 2.66 4.93 19.21
CA ASN A 143 3.84 5.77 19.45
C ASN A 143 5.05 5.38 18.58
N LYS A 144 5.27 4.09 18.40
CA LYS A 144 6.42 3.54 17.68
C LYS A 144 5.93 2.75 16.46
N SER A 145 5.34 3.46 15.49
CA SER A 145 4.81 2.83 14.28
C SER A 145 4.44 3.88 13.25
N VAL A 146 4.33 3.49 12.00
CA VAL A 146 3.71 4.29 10.93
C VAL A 146 2.21 4.05 10.83
N ALA A 147 1.66 3.11 11.59
CA ALA A 147 0.24 2.80 11.58
C ALA A 147 -0.61 4.02 11.94
N GLY A 148 -1.67 4.25 11.18
CA GLY A 148 -2.57 5.37 11.37
C GLY A 148 -3.76 5.31 10.42
N ASN A 149 -4.64 6.29 10.51
CA ASN A 149 -5.79 6.38 9.61
C ASN A 149 -6.07 7.82 9.21
N PHE A 150 -6.74 7.98 8.09
CA PHE A 150 -7.28 9.26 7.65
C PHE A 150 -8.59 9.07 6.89
N GLY A 151 -9.44 10.07 6.95
CA GLY A 151 -10.69 10.10 6.20
C GLY A 151 -10.59 11.04 4.99
N TRP A 152 -11.26 10.66 3.90
CA TRP A 152 -11.50 11.53 2.75
C TRP A 152 -12.97 11.43 2.35
N THR A 153 -13.74 12.48 2.68
CA THR A 153 -15.20 12.51 2.56
C THR A 153 -15.90 11.31 3.25
N ASP A 154 -16.46 10.37 2.50
CA ASP A 154 -17.16 9.18 3.01
C ASP A 154 -16.35 7.88 2.89
N VAL A 155 -15.03 7.97 2.70
CA VAL A 155 -14.11 6.83 2.72
C VAL A 155 -13.04 7.01 3.79
N GLU A 156 -12.49 5.92 4.29
CA GLU A 156 -11.46 5.93 5.32
C GLU A 156 -10.36 4.92 4.99
N PHE A 157 -9.12 5.32 5.27
CA PHE A 157 -7.91 4.56 4.98
C PHE A 157 -7.21 4.22 6.29
N PHE A 158 -6.87 2.95 6.47
CA PHE A 158 -6.17 2.40 7.62
C PHE A 158 -4.81 1.90 7.14
N LEU A 159 -3.77 2.66 7.45
CA LEU A 159 -2.40 2.38 7.06
C LEU A 159 -1.78 1.43 8.07
N LEU A 160 -1.35 0.26 7.65
CA LEU A 160 -0.73 -0.72 8.52
C LEU A 160 0.78 -0.62 8.50
N ASP A 161 1.38 -0.91 9.63
CA ASP A 161 2.81 -1.12 9.78
C ASP A 161 3.08 -2.62 9.78
N VAL A 162 3.73 -3.11 8.75
CA VAL A 162 4.02 -4.54 8.57
C VAL A 162 5.44 -4.92 8.95
N ARG A 163 6.21 -3.97 9.54
CA ARG A 163 7.63 -4.16 9.86
C ARG A 163 7.97 -3.97 11.32
N TRP A 164 7.44 -2.96 11.99
CA TRP A 164 7.82 -2.61 13.36
C TRP A 164 7.61 -3.73 14.37
N PHE A 165 6.52 -4.49 14.22
CA PHE A 165 6.12 -5.57 15.12
C PHE A 165 6.41 -6.96 14.56
N ARG A 166 6.96 -7.02 13.35
CA ARG A 166 7.17 -8.27 12.63
C ARG A 166 8.29 -9.08 13.28
N THR A 167 7.97 -10.29 13.72
CA THR A 167 9.01 -11.23 14.15
C THR A 167 9.83 -11.73 12.97
N PRO A 168 11.12 -12.09 13.19
CA PRO A 168 11.87 -12.81 12.17
C PRO A 168 11.09 -14.01 11.63
N MET A 169 11.26 -14.28 10.32
CA MET A 169 10.57 -15.40 9.69
C MET A 169 10.85 -16.73 10.38
N ASP A 170 9.82 -17.56 10.47
CA ASP A 170 9.93 -18.94 10.95
C ASP A 170 10.45 -19.08 12.40
N MET A 171 10.23 -18.06 13.25
CA MET A 171 10.50 -18.16 14.69
C MET A 171 9.76 -19.35 15.29
N ARG A 172 10.42 -20.10 16.20
CA ARG A 172 9.87 -21.30 16.86
C ARG A 172 9.68 -21.13 18.36
N SER A 173 10.32 -20.15 18.95
CA SER A 173 10.33 -19.94 20.41
C SER A 173 9.25 -18.97 20.90
N ILE A 174 8.70 -18.17 20.00
CA ILE A 174 7.62 -17.21 20.25
C ILE A 174 6.61 -17.28 19.11
N PRO A 175 5.37 -16.86 19.33
CA PRO A 175 4.39 -16.74 18.24
C PRO A 175 4.88 -15.84 17.12
N ASN A 176 4.74 -16.27 15.88
CA ASN A 176 5.03 -15.44 14.72
C ASN A 176 3.94 -14.39 14.55
N GLN A 177 4.33 -13.12 14.42
CA GLN A 177 3.44 -12.00 14.18
C GLN A 177 4.02 -11.05 13.12
N MET A 178 3.16 -10.40 12.39
CA MET A 178 3.48 -9.35 11.41
C MET A 178 2.97 -7.99 11.89
N LEU A 179 1.75 -7.94 12.39
CA LEU A 179 1.07 -6.71 12.81
C LEU A 179 1.17 -6.47 14.31
N GLY A 180 1.22 -7.53 15.11
CA GLY A 180 1.23 -7.46 16.56
C GLY A 180 -0.12 -7.11 17.17
N ASN A 181 -0.31 -7.50 18.43
CA ASN A 181 -1.60 -7.40 19.13
C ASN A 181 -2.09 -5.95 19.29
N ASP A 182 -1.21 -5.01 19.59
CA ASP A 182 -1.61 -3.62 19.81
C ASP A 182 -2.13 -2.97 18.53
N GLN A 183 -1.50 -3.26 17.39
CA GLN A 183 -1.95 -2.76 16.10
C GLN A 183 -3.27 -3.43 15.68
N LEU A 184 -3.39 -4.74 15.85
CA LEU A 184 -4.63 -5.46 15.55
C LEU A 184 -5.80 -4.95 16.40
N LYS A 185 -5.59 -4.73 17.70
CA LYS A 185 -6.60 -4.16 18.57
C LYS A 185 -7.05 -2.78 18.10
N TRP A 186 -6.08 -1.87 17.87
CA TRP A 186 -6.38 -0.54 17.35
C TRP A 186 -7.17 -0.60 16.04
N LEU A 187 -6.71 -1.45 15.10
CA LEU A 187 -7.33 -1.56 13.78
C LEU A 187 -8.79 -1.99 13.87
N ILE A 188 -9.08 -3.01 14.66
CA ILE A 188 -10.46 -3.53 14.82
C ILE A 188 -11.35 -2.49 15.49
N GLU A 189 -10.88 -1.82 16.53
CA GLU A 189 -11.62 -0.75 17.21
C GLU A 189 -11.91 0.44 16.27
N ALA A 190 -10.92 0.86 15.49
CA ALA A 190 -11.05 1.94 14.52
C ALA A 190 -11.99 1.58 13.37
N LEU A 191 -11.86 0.38 12.79
CA LEU A 191 -12.76 -0.13 11.75
C LEU A 191 -14.21 -0.21 12.24
N LYS A 192 -14.43 -0.70 13.47
CA LYS A 192 -15.76 -0.81 14.08
C LYS A 192 -16.40 0.55 14.31
N SER A 193 -15.63 1.54 14.70
CA SER A 193 -16.08 2.91 14.93
C SER A 193 -16.34 3.69 13.66
N SER A 194 -15.71 3.32 12.57
CA SER A 194 -15.80 3.99 11.27
C SER A 194 -17.20 3.90 10.67
N LYS A 195 -17.69 5.04 10.16
CA LYS A 195 -18.95 5.15 9.41
C LYS A 195 -18.74 5.28 7.91
N ALA A 196 -17.51 5.14 7.46
CA ALA A 196 -17.15 5.24 6.06
C ALA A 196 -17.86 4.19 5.19
N THR A 197 -18.22 4.59 3.98
CA THR A 197 -18.85 3.72 2.98
C THR A 197 -17.88 2.63 2.52
N PHE A 198 -16.65 3.02 2.19
CA PHE A 198 -15.53 2.11 1.93
C PHE A 198 -14.44 2.35 2.97
N LYS A 199 -13.86 1.26 3.46
CA LYS A 199 -12.75 1.22 4.41
C LYS A 199 -11.59 0.51 3.75
N PHE A 200 -10.55 1.25 3.43
CA PHE A 200 -9.36 0.70 2.78
C PHE A 200 -8.33 0.34 3.84
N ILE A 201 -7.95 -0.93 3.92
CA ILE A 201 -6.81 -1.40 4.72
C ILE A 201 -5.61 -1.44 3.78
N VAL A 202 -4.56 -0.68 4.10
CA VAL A 202 -3.37 -0.51 3.28
C VAL A 202 -2.19 -1.20 3.95
N SER A 203 -1.55 -2.10 3.26
CA SER A 203 -0.44 -2.94 3.76
C SER A 203 0.67 -3.00 2.73
N GLY A 204 1.94 -3.00 3.15
CA GLY A 204 3.06 -3.23 2.24
C GLY A 204 2.94 -4.60 1.56
N GLY A 205 2.86 -5.67 2.34
CA GLY A 205 2.74 -7.03 1.84
C GLY A 205 1.30 -7.52 1.69
N GLN A 206 1.12 -8.57 0.89
CA GLN A 206 -0.18 -9.18 0.57
C GLN A 206 -0.85 -9.84 1.79
N ILE A 207 -2.17 -9.62 1.93
CA ILE A 207 -2.97 -10.17 3.04
C ILE A 207 -3.69 -11.46 2.65
N LEU A 208 -4.32 -11.51 1.49
CA LEU A 208 -5.13 -12.67 1.09
C LEU A 208 -4.35 -13.75 0.33
N ASN A 209 -3.24 -13.43 -0.30
CA ASN A 209 -2.46 -14.40 -1.05
C ASN A 209 -2.14 -15.64 -0.20
N THR A 210 -2.27 -16.82 -0.79
CA THR A 210 -2.11 -18.13 -0.12
C THR A 210 -0.77 -18.80 -0.39
N ASP A 211 0.12 -18.17 -1.15
CA ASP A 211 1.47 -18.69 -1.38
C ASP A 211 2.33 -18.51 -0.13
N ALA A 212 2.59 -19.64 0.54
CA ALA A 212 3.43 -19.72 1.73
C ALA A 212 4.85 -20.24 1.40
N SER A 213 5.30 -20.08 0.16
CA SER A 213 6.66 -20.48 -0.23
C SER A 213 7.72 -19.69 0.56
N PRO A 214 8.93 -20.23 0.74
CA PRO A 214 9.99 -19.54 1.50
C PRO A 214 10.49 -18.25 0.83
N TYR A 215 10.09 -18.02 -0.41
CA TYR A 215 10.47 -16.83 -1.20
C TYR A 215 9.42 -15.71 -1.17
N THR A 216 8.40 -15.84 -0.33
CA THR A 216 7.36 -14.85 -0.16
C THR A 216 7.30 -14.35 1.26
N GLU A 217 6.88 -13.09 1.43
CA GLU A 217 6.66 -12.47 2.73
C GLU A 217 5.19 -12.27 3.08
N ASN A 218 4.32 -12.89 2.30
CA ASN A 218 2.87 -12.77 2.44
C ASN A 218 2.39 -13.06 3.87
N TYR A 219 1.30 -12.43 4.28
CA TYR A 219 0.73 -12.59 5.61
C TYR A 219 0.38 -14.05 5.97
N ILE A 220 0.19 -14.92 4.97
CA ILE A 220 -0.01 -16.37 5.18
C ILE A 220 1.16 -17.04 5.91
N ARG A 221 2.37 -16.46 5.88
CA ARG A 221 3.54 -16.94 6.63
C ARG A 221 3.37 -16.76 8.14
N PHE A 222 2.49 -15.85 8.57
CA PHE A 222 2.10 -15.55 9.95
C PHE A 222 0.68 -16.11 10.20
N ARG A 223 0.51 -17.40 9.95
CA ARG A 223 -0.80 -18.07 9.80
C ARG A 223 -1.75 -17.80 10.97
N GLU A 224 -1.29 -18.00 12.20
CA GLU A 224 -2.17 -17.87 13.38
C GLU A 224 -2.69 -16.43 13.54
N GLU A 225 -1.81 -15.44 13.39
CA GLU A 225 -2.20 -14.04 13.45
C GLU A 225 -3.16 -13.67 12.32
N ARG A 226 -2.85 -14.11 11.08
CA ARG A 226 -3.70 -13.86 9.91
C ARG A 226 -5.09 -14.48 10.07
N GLU A 227 -5.18 -15.72 10.49
CA GLU A 227 -6.47 -16.41 10.72
C GLU A 227 -7.25 -15.70 11.83
N GLY A 228 -6.58 -15.30 12.92
CA GLY A 228 -7.15 -14.49 13.99
C GLY A 228 -7.69 -13.15 13.49
N PHE A 229 -6.92 -12.43 12.68
CA PHE A 229 -7.32 -11.16 12.09
C PHE A 229 -8.55 -11.30 11.18
N LEU A 230 -8.55 -12.27 10.27
CA LEU A 230 -9.68 -12.51 9.36
C LEU A 230 -10.94 -12.90 10.15
N LYS A 231 -10.78 -13.67 11.22
CA LYS A 231 -11.89 -14.03 12.14
C LYS A 231 -12.41 -12.78 12.87
N MET A 232 -11.56 -11.90 13.39
CA MET A 232 -12.00 -10.67 14.04
C MET A 232 -12.81 -9.78 13.09
N LEU A 233 -12.39 -9.63 11.83
CA LEU A 233 -13.15 -8.88 10.82
C LEU A 233 -14.55 -9.45 10.59
N GLN A 234 -14.69 -10.77 10.65
CA GLN A 234 -15.97 -11.46 10.48
C GLN A 234 -16.85 -11.35 11.73
N ASP A 235 -16.30 -11.65 12.91
CA ASP A 235 -17.03 -11.62 14.18
C ASP A 235 -17.59 -10.22 14.49
N GLU A 236 -16.81 -9.18 14.19
CA GLU A 236 -17.21 -7.79 14.36
C GLU A 236 -18.13 -7.27 13.25
N ARG A 237 -18.39 -8.07 12.22
CA ARG A 237 -19.25 -7.73 11.08
C ARG A 237 -18.86 -6.37 10.46
N ILE A 238 -17.55 -6.19 10.23
CA ILE A 238 -17.03 -4.96 9.61
C ILE A 238 -17.45 -4.92 8.15
N GLY A 239 -18.27 -3.94 7.75
CA GLY A 239 -18.70 -3.76 6.36
C GLY A 239 -17.79 -2.77 5.60
N GLY A 240 -17.83 -2.84 4.26
CA GLY A 240 -17.17 -1.88 3.36
C GLY A 240 -15.67 -2.07 3.21
N LEU A 241 -15.10 -3.24 3.53
CA LEU A 241 -13.66 -3.49 3.51
C LEU A 241 -13.12 -3.75 2.09
N VAL A 242 -12.00 -3.13 1.78
CA VAL A 242 -11.16 -3.39 0.60
C VAL A 242 -9.70 -3.34 1.05
N LEU A 243 -8.88 -4.30 0.62
CA LEU A 243 -7.46 -4.37 0.94
C LEU A 243 -6.65 -3.83 -0.24
N LEU A 244 -5.63 -3.02 0.06
CA LEU A 244 -4.66 -2.49 -0.89
C LEU A 244 -3.26 -2.94 -0.46
N THR A 245 -2.56 -3.64 -1.33
CA THR A 245 -1.29 -4.29 -1.00
C THR A 245 -0.24 -4.14 -2.10
N GLY A 246 1.01 -4.49 -1.83
CA GLY A 246 2.14 -4.35 -2.74
C GLY A 246 3.15 -5.48 -2.70
N ASP A 247 4.44 -5.15 -2.62
CA ASP A 247 5.61 -6.03 -2.49
C ASP A 247 5.95 -6.88 -3.72
N ARG A 248 5.00 -7.58 -4.32
CA ARG A 248 5.20 -8.75 -5.19
C ARG A 248 5.77 -8.49 -6.59
N HIS A 249 6.01 -7.24 -6.95
CA HIS A 249 6.49 -6.85 -8.28
C HIS A 249 5.62 -7.37 -9.44
N HIS A 250 4.36 -7.65 -9.15
CA HIS A 250 3.26 -7.88 -10.10
C HIS A 250 1.95 -7.37 -9.51
N THR A 251 0.98 -7.19 -10.35
CA THR A 251 -0.38 -6.81 -9.94
C THR A 251 -1.34 -7.97 -10.12
N GLU A 252 -2.22 -8.15 -9.16
CA GLU A 252 -3.32 -9.11 -9.19
C GLU A 252 -4.47 -8.67 -8.29
N LEU A 253 -5.66 -9.22 -8.53
CA LEU A 253 -6.79 -9.13 -7.60
C LEU A 253 -7.02 -10.49 -6.96
N SER A 254 -7.01 -10.53 -5.64
CA SER A 254 -7.48 -11.69 -4.88
C SER A 254 -8.88 -11.46 -4.36
N LYS A 255 -9.75 -12.48 -4.46
CA LYS A 255 -11.11 -12.48 -3.93
C LYS A 255 -11.31 -13.69 -3.03
N MET A 256 -11.53 -13.46 -1.75
CA MET A 256 -11.79 -14.51 -0.78
C MET A 256 -13.27 -14.51 -0.38
N GLU A 257 -13.99 -15.54 -0.78
CA GLU A 257 -15.36 -15.77 -0.31
C GLU A 257 -15.37 -16.12 1.17
N ARG A 258 -16.34 -15.59 1.92
CA ARG A 258 -16.49 -15.84 3.36
C ARG A 258 -17.90 -16.32 3.69
N PRO A 259 -18.07 -17.30 4.61
CA PRO A 259 -19.38 -17.79 4.99
C PRO A 259 -20.28 -16.70 5.58
N ASN A 260 -21.50 -16.60 5.10
CA ASN A 260 -22.55 -15.70 5.61
C ASN A 260 -22.19 -14.20 5.64
N THR A 261 -21.25 -13.77 4.81
CA THR A 261 -20.88 -12.37 4.66
C THR A 261 -20.34 -12.10 3.25
N TYR A 262 -20.00 -10.86 2.94
CA TYR A 262 -19.47 -10.47 1.65
C TYR A 262 -18.00 -10.93 1.46
N PRO A 263 -17.53 -11.10 0.21
CA PRO A 263 -16.16 -11.47 -0.08
C PRO A 263 -15.19 -10.33 0.26
N LEU A 264 -13.95 -10.67 0.68
CA LEU A 264 -12.87 -9.71 0.76
C LEU A 264 -12.16 -9.61 -0.59
N TYR A 265 -11.77 -8.37 -0.95
CA TYR A 265 -10.98 -8.07 -2.13
C TYR A 265 -9.63 -7.51 -1.70
N ASP A 266 -8.54 -8.03 -2.26
CA ASP A 266 -7.16 -7.59 -2.04
C ASP A 266 -6.55 -7.21 -3.39
N PHE A 267 -6.35 -5.92 -3.61
CA PHE A 267 -5.73 -5.36 -4.80
C PHE A 267 -4.23 -5.22 -4.54
N THR A 268 -3.45 -6.14 -5.06
CA THR A 268 -1.98 -6.02 -5.11
C THR A 268 -1.58 -5.19 -6.31
N ILE A 269 -0.93 -4.06 -6.09
CA ILE A 269 -0.51 -3.11 -7.14
C ILE A 269 0.99 -2.86 -7.05
N SER A 270 1.76 -3.47 -7.93
CA SER A 270 3.22 -3.48 -7.90
C SER A 270 3.78 -3.91 -9.26
N PRO A 271 4.98 -3.46 -9.65
CA PRO A 271 5.75 -2.34 -9.13
C PRO A 271 5.53 -1.06 -9.94
N MET A 272 5.85 0.09 -9.36
CA MET A 272 5.90 1.33 -10.14
C MET A 272 7.17 1.38 -11.02
N THR A 273 8.35 1.30 -10.40
CA THR A 273 9.61 1.44 -11.13
C THR A 273 10.62 0.33 -10.84
N ALA A 274 10.43 -0.46 -9.79
CA ALA A 274 11.28 -1.61 -9.50
C ALA A 274 11.20 -2.69 -10.61
N GLY A 275 12.06 -3.70 -10.51
CA GLY A 275 12.10 -4.80 -11.47
C GLY A 275 10.80 -5.61 -11.44
N ALA A 276 10.08 -5.68 -12.56
CA ALA A 276 8.82 -6.41 -12.63
C ALA A 276 9.02 -7.94 -12.68
N SER A 277 8.07 -8.70 -12.13
CA SER A 277 8.13 -10.18 -12.08
C SER A 277 8.03 -10.85 -13.45
N GLY A 278 7.50 -10.16 -14.47
CA GLY A 278 7.18 -10.80 -15.75
C GLY A 278 6.13 -11.91 -15.53
N ASP A 279 6.36 -13.07 -16.10
CA ASP A 279 5.46 -14.23 -15.97
C ASP A 279 5.69 -15.06 -14.69
N ARG A 280 6.78 -14.82 -13.96
CA ARG A 280 7.15 -15.64 -12.77
C ARG A 280 6.08 -15.66 -11.69
N GLY A 281 5.42 -14.54 -11.42
CA GLY A 281 4.37 -14.46 -10.41
C GLY A 281 3.05 -15.14 -10.81
N LYS A 282 2.92 -15.62 -12.06
CA LYS A 282 1.77 -16.44 -12.47
C LYS A 282 1.73 -17.78 -11.75
N ASP A 283 2.91 -18.32 -11.41
CA ASP A 283 3.07 -19.60 -10.75
C ASP A 283 2.86 -19.56 -9.23
N ASP A 284 2.67 -18.36 -8.65
CA ASP A 284 2.34 -18.21 -7.24
C ASP A 284 1.04 -18.96 -6.92
N LYS A 285 1.07 -19.73 -5.82
CA LYS A 285 -0.07 -20.55 -5.37
C LYS A 285 -1.15 -19.70 -4.68
N ASN A 286 -1.59 -18.64 -5.36
CA ASN A 286 -2.67 -17.81 -4.89
C ASN A 286 -4.04 -18.37 -5.34
N TYR A 287 -4.69 -19.15 -4.49
CA TYR A 287 -5.99 -19.76 -4.78
C TYR A 287 -7.15 -18.76 -4.83
N PHE A 288 -6.93 -17.53 -4.38
CA PHE A 288 -7.93 -16.45 -4.42
C PHE A 288 -7.75 -15.51 -5.62
N ARG A 289 -6.73 -15.72 -6.44
CA ARG A 289 -6.50 -14.89 -7.63
C ARG A 289 -7.71 -14.92 -8.56
N VAL A 290 -8.21 -13.75 -8.88
CA VAL A 290 -9.27 -13.60 -9.88
C VAL A 290 -8.65 -13.79 -11.27
N PRO A 291 -9.21 -14.64 -12.13
CA PRO A 291 -8.72 -14.83 -13.49
C PRO A 291 -8.58 -13.50 -14.25
N GLU A 292 -7.58 -13.42 -15.14
CA GLU A 292 -7.32 -12.27 -16.03
C GLU A 292 -6.90 -10.97 -15.34
N THR A 293 -6.62 -11.00 -14.02
CA THR A 293 -6.17 -9.81 -13.28
C THR A 293 -4.66 -9.74 -13.07
N TYR A 294 -3.92 -10.81 -13.39
CA TYR A 294 -2.47 -10.81 -13.28
C TYR A 294 -1.84 -9.87 -14.31
N TYR A 295 -0.92 -9.01 -13.85
CA TYR A 295 -0.12 -8.14 -14.70
C TYR A 295 1.30 -8.04 -14.16
N GLY A 296 2.26 -8.61 -14.88
CA GLY A 296 3.67 -8.75 -14.46
C GLY A 296 4.60 -7.66 -14.99
N SER A 297 4.07 -6.48 -15.31
CA SER A 297 4.86 -5.33 -15.76
C SER A 297 4.64 -4.13 -14.85
N ARG A 298 5.49 -3.09 -14.96
CA ARG A 298 5.37 -1.84 -14.19
C ARG A 298 4.01 -1.20 -14.40
N ASN A 299 3.38 -0.77 -13.31
CA ASN A 299 2.01 -0.29 -13.32
C ASN A 299 1.68 0.53 -12.07
N PHE A 300 0.51 1.15 -12.07
CA PHE A 300 -0.13 1.79 -10.94
C PHE A 300 -1.64 1.64 -11.05
N ALA A 301 -2.38 1.96 -10.00
CA ALA A 301 -3.83 1.93 -10.07
C ALA A 301 -4.46 3.30 -9.81
N VAL A 302 -5.57 3.54 -10.50
CA VAL A 302 -6.48 4.66 -10.27
C VAL A 302 -7.74 4.11 -9.62
N PHE A 303 -8.09 4.67 -8.46
CA PHE A 303 -9.30 4.36 -7.72
C PHE A 303 -10.25 5.54 -7.79
N GLU A 304 -11.49 5.29 -8.17
CA GLU A 304 -12.55 6.30 -8.19
C GLU A 304 -13.75 5.82 -7.37
N VAL A 305 -14.23 6.66 -6.45
CA VAL A 305 -15.46 6.41 -5.71
C VAL A 305 -16.51 7.42 -6.15
N THR A 306 -17.56 6.93 -6.80
CA THR A 306 -18.61 7.77 -7.42
C THR A 306 -20.01 7.32 -6.99
N GLY A 307 -21.04 8.02 -7.46
CA GLY A 307 -22.43 7.71 -7.19
C GLY A 307 -23.00 8.41 -5.96
N THR A 308 -24.29 8.25 -5.73
CA THR A 308 -25.00 8.80 -4.59
C THR A 308 -24.66 8.03 -3.31
N ARG A 309 -24.97 8.58 -2.14
CA ARG A 309 -24.72 7.93 -0.84
C ARG A 309 -25.27 6.50 -0.76
N LYS A 310 -26.39 6.23 -1.41
CA LYS A 310 -27.03 4.90 -1.41
C LYS A 310 -26.47 3.96 -2.46
N GLU A 311 -25.81 4.51 -3.48
CA GLU A 311 -25.36 3.78 -4.67
C GLU A 311 -23.88 4.09 -4.98
N ARG A 312 -23.05 4.12 -3.91
CA ARG A 312 -21.61 4.32 -4.08
C ARG A 312 -20.99 3.14 -4.81
N VAL A 313 -20.16 3.45 -5.79
CA VAL A 313 -19.41 2.48 -6.60
C VAL A 313 -17.93 2.83 -6.51
N LEU A 314 -17.12 1.84 -6.19
CA LEU A 314 -15.68 1.86 -6.31
C LEU A 314 -15.30 1.32 -7.70
N THR A 315 -14.61 2.12 -8.48
CA THR A 315 -13.99 1.72 -9.75
C THR A 315 -12.48 1.66 -9.57
N VAL A 316 -11.85 0.55 -9.90
CA VAL A 316 -10.41 0.35 -9.89
C VAL A 316 -9.92 0.12 -11.30
N GLN A 317 -8.94 0.91 -11.75
CA GLN A 317 -8.29 0.78 -13.05
C GLN A 317 -6.81 0.57 -12.83
N VAL A 318 -6.28 -0.57 -13.23
CA VAL A 318 -4.83 -0.78 -13.32
C VAL A 318 -4.34 -0.22 -14.64
N CYS A 319 -3.34 0.64 -14.56
CA CYS A 319 -2.76 1.35 -15.70
C CYS A 319 -1.31 0.96 -15.90
N ASP A 320 -0.88 0.85 -17.14
CA ASP A 320 0.50 0.64 -17.53
C ASP A 320 1.36 1.92 -17.35
N ILE A 321 2.63 1.86 -17.75
CA ILE A 321 3.59 2.98 -17.66
C ILE A 321 3.19 4.21 -18.48
N LYS A 322 2.28 4.07 -19.45
CA LYS A 322 1.76 5.18 -20.25
C LYS A 322 0.44 5.72 -19.72
N GLY A 323 -0.11 5.07 -18.71
CA GLY A 323 -1.41 5.39 -18.14
C GLY A 323 -2.58 4.77 -18.90
N GLU A 324 -2.33 3.84 -19.81
CA GLU A 324 -3.40 3.09 -20.51
C GLU A 324 -3.96 2.01 -19.59
N VAL A 325 -5.28 1.81 -19.63
CA VAL A 325 -5.96 0.86 -18.75
C VAL A 325 -5.70 -0.57 -19.20
N VAL A 326 -5.07 -1.37 -18.34
CA VAL A 326 -4.82 -2.80 -18.55
C VAL A 326 -6.07 -3.62 -18.24
N TRP A 327 -6.67 -3.37 -17.07
CA TRP A 327 -7.95 -3.95 -16.68
C TRP A 327 -8.69 -3.05 -15.69
N LYS A 328 -9.99 -3.26 -15.59
CA LYS A 328 -10.88 -2.49 -14.73
C LYS A 328 -11.78 -3.42 -13.91
N ARG A 329 -12.09 -3.00 -12.67
CA ARG A 329 -13.06 -3.67 -11.78
C ARG A 329 -13.97 -2.65 -11.12
N GLU A 330 -15.23 -2.99 -10.96
CA GLU A 330 -16.21 -2.20 -10.21
C GLU A 330 -16.74 -3.02 -9.03
N ILE A 331 -16.93 -2.37 -7.88
CA ILE A 331 -17.48 -2.94 -6.66
C ILE A 331 -18.51 -1.94 -6.12
N LYS A 332 -19.75 -2.39 -5.97
CA LYS A 332 -20.79 -1.56 -5.34
C LYS A 332 -20.66 -1.65 -3.82
N ALA A 333 -20.85 -0.55 -3.13
CA ALA A 333 -20.85 -0.55 -1.66
C ALA A 333 -21.92 -1.47 -1.06
N SER A 334 -23.02 -1.71 -1.79
CA SER A 334 -24.07 -2.65 -1.38
C SER A 334 -23.61 -4.12 -1.38
N GLU A 335 -22.53 -4.46 -2.09
CA GLU A 335 -21.95 -5.80 -2.14
C GLU A 335 -21.03 -6.11 -0.95
N LEU A 336 -20.68 -5.09 -0.17
CA LEU A 336 -19.74 -5.18 0.96
C LEU A 336 -20.42 -5.00 2.34
N LYS A 337 -21.61 -5.58 2.51
CA LYS A 337 -22.42 -5.45 3.74
C LYS A 337 -22.63 -6.78 4.42
#